data_b5c10372bff8f1453dc8e28d29a2b2e0
#
_entry.id   b5c10372bff8f1453dc8e28d29a2b2e0
#
_cell.length_a   1.000
_cell.length_b   1.000
_cell.length_c   1.000
_cell.angle_alpha   90.00
_cell.angle_beta   90.00
_cell.angle_gamma   90.00
#
_symmetry.space_group_name_H-M   'P 1'
#
loop_
_entity.id
_entity.type
_entity.pdbx_description
1 polymer ?
#
loop_
_entity_poly.entity_id
_entity_poly.type
_entity_poly.pdbx_seq_one_letter_code
_entity_poly.pdbx_strand_id
1 'polypeptide(L)'
;MDVFERQRYLDELGEQLAKGKISIGEAVYRLRKDVTGLGQAQFARMCKISLRALRQIEHNEGNPTLQTLNNIFNLFGMQMGVIKRAQPY
;
A
#
# COMPACT_ATOMS: atom_id res chain seq x y z
N MET A 1 4.22 15.70 -7.07
CA MET A 1 2.89 16.07 -6.55
C MET A 1 3.05 17.14 -5.47
N ASP A 2 2.18 18.14 -5.47
CA ASP A 2 2.12 19.04 -4.32
C ASP A 2 1.35 18.37 -3.17
N VAL A 3 1.25 19.05 -2.03
CA VAL A 3 0.63 18.49 -0.82
C VAL A 3 -0.83 18.12 -1.04
N PHE A 4 -1.58 18.95 -1.77
CA PHE A 4 -3.00 18.74 -2.00
C PHE A 4 -3.24 17.60 -2.98
N GLU A 5 -2.45 17.53 -4.05
CA GLU A 5 -2.51 16.43 -5.01
C GLU A 5 -2.17 15.10 -4.35
N ARG A 6 -1.14 15.09 -3.50
CA ARG A 6 -0.74 13.90 -2.77
C ARG A 6 -1.87 13.41 -1.86
N GLN A 7 -2.47 14.31 -1.11
CA GLN A 7 -3.56 13.96 -0.20
C GLN A 7 -4.75 13.38 -0.96
N ARG A 8 -5.11 14.00 -2.08
CA ARG A 8 -6.19 13.49 -2.92
C ARG A 8 -5.87 12.10 -3.46
N TYR A 9 -4.63 11.92 -3.92
CA TYR A 9 -4.18 10.62 -4.43
C TYR A 9 -4.30 9.52 -3.36
N LEU A 10 -3.83 9.82 -2.15
CA LEU A 10 -3.88 8.86 -1.04
C LEU A 10 -5.32 8.55 -0.63
N ASP A 11 -6.19 9.55 -0.60
CA ASP A 11 -7.60 9.35 -0.27
C ASP A 11 -8.29 8.44 -1.30
N GLU A 12 -8.05 8.68 -2.59
CA GLU A 12 -8.60 7.86 -3.66
C GLU A 12 -8.07 6.42 -3.62
N LEU A 13 -6.77 6.27 -3.34
CA LEU A 13 -6.16 4.95 -3.25
C LEU A 13 -6.75 4.15 -2.09
N GLY A 14 -6.90 4.78 -0.94
CA GLY A 14 -7.53 4.16 0.22
C GLY A 14 -8.96 3.75 -0.04
N GLU A 15 -9.71 4.59 -0.76
CA GLU A 15 -11.08 4.28 -1.13
C GLU A 15 -11.16 3.10 -2.10
N GLN A 16 -10.28 3.05 -3.10
CA GLN A 16 -10.21 1.93 -4.03
C GLN A 16 -9.86 0.62 -3.32
N LEU A 17 -8.94 0.68 -2.37
CA LEU A 17 -8.59 -0.48 -1.54
C LEU A 17 -9.78 -0.95 -0.72
N ALA A 18 -10.47 -0.03 -0.06
CA ALA A 18 -11.62 -0.36 0.79
C ALA A 18 -12.75 -1.00 -0.02
N LYS A 19 -12.92 -0.58 -1.28
CA LYS A 19 -13.94 -1.12 -2.18
C LYS A 19 -13.50 -2.38 -2.91
N GLY A 20 -12.26 -2.82 -2.70
CA GLY A 20 -11.73 -4.00 -3.38
C GLY A 20 -11.48 -3.80 -4.88
N LYS A 21 -11.35 -2.56 -5.33
CA LYS A 21 -11.13 -2.26 -6.75
C LYS A 21 -9.71 -2.48 -7.20
N ILE A 22 -8.77 -2.42 -6.28
CA ILE A 22 -7.36 -2.72 -6.54
C ILE A 22 -6.85 -3.66 -5.47
N SER A 23 -5.82 -4.43 -5.82
CA SER A 23 -5.16 -5.32 -4.87
C SER A 23 -4.20 -4.55 -3.97
N ILE A 24 -3.82 -5.17 -2.86
CA ILE A 24 -2.79 -4.62 -1.97
C ILE A 24 -1.48 -4.44 -2.74
N GLY A 25 -1.12 -5.42 -3.57
CA GLY A 25 0.12 -5.33 -4.36
C GLY A 25 0.12 -4.16 -5.32
N GLU A 26 -1.01 -3.93 -6.00
CA GLU A 26 -1.16 -2.78 -6.89
C GLU A 26 -1.05 -1.46 -6.12
N ALA A 27 -1.66 -1.39 -4.95
CA ALA A 27 -1.60 -0.19 -4.12
C ALA A 27 -0.17 0.11 -3.68
N VAL A 28 0.57 -0.91 -3.22
CA VAL A 28 1.96 -0.74 -2.81
C VAL A 28 2.82 -0.29 -3.98
N TYR A 29 2.63 -0.90 -5.14
CA TYR A 29 3.33 -0.50 -6.36
C TYR A 29 3.09 0.97 -6.69
N ARG A 30 1.83 1.41 -6.66
CA ARG A 30 1.48 2.80 -6.94
C ARG A 30 2.04 3.77 -5.92
N LEU A 31 2.01 3.43 -4.63
CA LEU A 31 2.62 4.26 -3.60
C LEU A 31 4.10 4.44 -3.85
N ARG A 32 4.79 3.35 -4.18
CA ARG A 32 6.21 3.42 -4.47
C ARG A 32 6.50 4.28 -5.70
N LYS A 33 5.83 4.00 -6.82
CA LYS A 33 6.12 4.66 -8.10
C LYS A 33 5.62 6.09 -8.14
N ASP A 34 4.38 6.32 -7.74
CA ASP A 34 3.73 7.60 -7.97
C ASP A 34 3.97 8.60 -6.85
N VAL A 35 4.10 8.14 -5.60
CA VAL A 35 4.29 9.05 -4.48
C VAL A 35 5.77 9.23 -4.15
N THR A 36 6.54 8.13 -4.08
CA THR A 36 7.96 8.22 -3.72
C THR A 36 8.90 8.29 -4.90
N GLY A 37 8.56 7.66 -6.01
CA GLY A 37 9.45 7.55 -7.16
C GLY A 37 10.67 6.67 -6.93
N LEU A 38 10.71 5.93 -5.82
CA LEU A 38 11.86 5.11 -5.45
C LEU A 38 11.85 3.77 -6.17
N GLY A 39 13.04 3.21 -6.37
CA GLY A 39 13.19 1.83 -6.78
C GLY A 39 12.85 0.88 -5.64
N GLN A 40 12.69 -0.41 -5.94
CA GLN A 40 12.25 -1.39 -4.94
C GLN A 40 13.23 -1.51 -3.76
N ALA A 41 14.54 -1.55 -4.03
CA ALA A 41 15.52 -1.72 -2.95
C ALA A 41 15.48 -0.56 -1.96
N GLN A 42 15.41 0.67 -2.46
CA GLN A 42 15.35 1.84 -1.59
C GLN A 42 14.04 1.92 -0.81
N PHE A 43 12.95 1.61 -1.49
CA PHE A 43 11.63 1.61 -0.86
C PHE A 43 11.54 0.56 0.25
N ALA A 44 12.05 -0.64 0.00
CA ALA A 44 12.08 -1.70 1.01
C ALA A 44 12.85 -1.26 2.25
N ARG A 45 14.01 -0.63 2.06
CA ARG A 45 14.79 -0.09 3.18
C ARG A 45 14.01 0.96 3.95
N MET A 46 13.36 1.86 3.25
CA MET A 46 12.54 2.89 3.89
C MET A 46 11.42 2.29 4.73
N CYS A 47 10.78 1.25 4.23
CA CYS A 47 9.70 0.54 4.92
C CYS A 47 10.18 -0.45 5.97
N LYS A 48 11.50 -0.67 6.08
CA LYS A 48 12.09 -1.64 7.00
C LYS A 48 11.59 -3.06 6.75
N ILE A 49 11.50 -3.43 5.48
CA ILE A 49 11.14 -4.78 5.04
C ILE A 49 12.22 -5.28 4.08
N SER A 50 12.27 -6.59 3.86
CA SER A 50 13.20 -7.16 2.91
C SER A 50 12.78 -6.85 1.47
N LEU A 51 13.75 -6.80 0.56
CA LEU A 51 13.46 -6.61 -0.86
C LEU A 51 12.58 -7.76 -1.39
N ARG A 52 12.85 -8.97 -0.93
CA ARG A 52 12.05 -10.14 -1.31
C ARG A 52 10.59 -9.98 -0.89
N ALA A 53 10.36 -9.51 0.35
CA ALA A 53 9.01 -9.28 0.84
C ALA A 53 8.29 -8.23 0.00
N LEU A 54 8.97 -7.13 -0.34
CA LEU A 54 8.36 -6.11 -1.18
C LEU A 54 7.98 -6.64 -2.56
N ARG A 55 8.89 -7.40 -3.19
CA ARG A 55 8.61 -8.00 -4.50
C ARG A 55 7.41 -8.93 -4.46
N GLN A 56 7.33 -9.76 -3.43
CA GLN A 56 6.19 -10.66 -3.27
C GLN A 56 4.88 -9.88 -3.09
N ILE A 57 4.91 -8.83 -2.27
CA ILE A 57 3.73 -8.00 -2.04
C ILE A 57 3.26 -7.34 -3.33
N GLU A 58 4.16 -6.75 -4.09
CA GLU A 58 3.81 -6.07 -5.35
C GLU A 58 3.26 -7.03 -6.40
N HIS A 59 3.62 -8.29 -6.33
CA HIS A 59 3.10 -9.33 -7.23
C HIS A 59 1.92 -10.10 -6.64
N ASN A 60 1.43 -9.70 -5.49
CA ASN A 60 0.33 -10.39 -4.78
C ASN A 60 0.67 -11.85 -4.48
N GLU A 61 1.92 -12.11 -4.14
CA GLU A 61 2.43 -13.43 -3.80
C GLU A 61 2.79 -13.49 -2.32
N GLY A 62 2.95 -14.71 -1.79
CA GLY A 62 3.33 -14.91 -0.40
C GLY A 62 2.23 -14.59 0.58
N ASN A 63 2.59 -14.52 1.86
CA ASN A 63 1.69 -14.21 2.96
C ASN A 63 2.31 -13.14 3.85
N PRO A 64 2.25 -11.86 3.45
CA PRO A 64 2.79 -10.80 4.29
C PRO A 64 2.00 -10.69 5.59
N THR A 65 2.71 -10.40 6.68
CA THR A 65 2.05 -10.16 7.96
C THR A 65 1.40 -8.78 7.98
N LEU A 66 0.45 -8.58 8.91
CA LEU A 66 -0.13 -7.27 9.13
C LEU A 66 0.94 -6.24 9.46
N GLN A 67 1.94 -6.62 10.25
CA GLN A 67 3.03 -5.72 10.61
C GLN A 67 3.83 -5.29 9.37
N THR A 68 4.14 -6.22 8.48
CA THR A 68 4.86 -5.90 7.24
C THR A 68 4.05 -4.91 6.39
N LEU A 69 2.76 -5.16 6.22
CA LEU A 69 1.90 -4.27 5.45
C LEU A 69 1.78 -2.90 6.12
N ASN A 70 1.63 -2.86 7.44
CA ASN A 70 1.55 -1.59 8.17
C ASN A 70 2.87 -0.82 8.15
N ASN A 71 4.01 -1.51 8.08
CA ASN A 71 5.30 -0.83 7.89
C ASN A 71 5.31 0.00 6.62
N ILE A 72 4.61 -0.47 5.59
CA ILE A 72 4.46 0.28 4.33
C ILE A 72 3.41 1.37 4.48
N PHE A 73 2.19 0.99 4.83
CA PHE A 73 1.04 1.91 4.79
C PHE A 73 1.14 3.04 5.82
N ASN A 74 1.74 2.79 6.99
CA ASN A 74 1.89 3.83 8.01
C ASN A 74 2.71 5.02 7.52
N LEU A 75 3.63 4.81 6.58
CA LEU A 75 4.42 5.89 5.99
C LEU A 75 3.56 6.88 5.20
N PHE A 76 2.38 6.46 4.82
CA PHE A 76 1.44 7.26 4.03
C PHE A 76 0.16 7.60 4.83
N GLY A 77 0.21 7.42 6.15
CA GLY A 77 -0.94 7.72 7.00
C GLY A 77 -2.07 6.71 6.91
N MET A 78 -1.78 5.50 6.44
CA MET A 78 -2.76 4.43 6.29
C MET A 78 -2.39 3.25 7.17
N GLN A 79 -3.34 2.37 7.41
CA GLN A 79 -3.10 1.13 8.15
C GLN A 79 -4.08 0.05 7.69
N MET A 80 -3.70 -1.19 7.93
CA MET A 80 -4.60 -2.31 7.70
C MET A 80 -5.72 -2.30 8.75
N GLY A 81 -6.92 -2.63 8.31
CA GLY A 81 -8.06 -2.67 9.20
C GLY A 81 -9.14 -3.57 8.66
N VAL A 82 -10.21 -3.69 9.41
CA VAL A 82 -11.37 -4.49 9.05
C VAL A 82 -12.53 -3.55 8.77
N ILE A 83 -13.18 -3.75 7.64
CA ILE A 83 -14.39 -3.00 7.31
C ILE A 83 -15.56 -3.96 7.18
N LYS A 84 -16.73 -3.49 7.59
CA LYS A 84 -17.94 -4.26 7.43
C LYS A 84 -18.45 -4.12 6.01
N ARG A 85 -18.83 -5.24 5.39
CA ARG A 85 -19.41 -5.19 4.05
C ARG A 85 -20.79 -4.54 4.10
N ALA A 86 -21.10 -3.79 3.06
CA ALA A 86 -22.41 -3.15 2.94
C ALA A 86 -23.53 -4.14 2.70
N GLN A 87 -23.22 -5.31 2.11
CA GLN A 87 -24.20 -6.33 1.78
C GLN A 87 -24.04 -7.54 2.67
N PRO A 88 -25.11 -8.04 3.30
CA PRO A 88 -25.08 -9.33 3.95
C PRO A 88 -25.00 -10.44 2.90
N TYR A 89 -24.42 -11.55 3.28
CA TYR A 89 -24.35 -12.72 2.40
C TYR A 89 -25.05 -13.90 2.99
#